data_4e47f84a26e9f561bd1671b85772fd53
#
_entry.id   4e47f84a26e9f561bd1671b85772fd53
#
_cell.length_a   1.000
_cell.length_b   1.000
_cell.length_c   1.000
_cell.angle_alpha   90.00
_cell.angle_beta   90.00
_cell.angle_gamma   90.00
#
_symmetry.space_group_name_H-M   'P 1'
#
loop_
_entity.id
_entity.type
_entity.pdbx_description
1 polymer ?
#
loop_
_entity_poly.entity_id
_entity_poly.type
_entity_poly.pdbx_seq_one_letter_code
_entity_poly.pdbx_strand_id
1 'polypeptide(L)'
;MQPRKGFLVWLGGLSVLGFLATDMYLPAFAAMQEDLQTPAAAISASLSLFLAGFAFAQLLWGPLSDRFGRKPVLLLGLAIFAVGCLGMLWVRDATWLLVLRFVQAVGVCAAAVTWQALVTDYYPANRTNRIFATIMPLVGLSPALAPLLGSWILAHFDWQAIFATLFAITLVLMIPAFTLKAAHKKETPADTTPVTFTSLLSTKAYRGNVLIYAACSASFFAWLTGSPFILHDMGYSPAAIGLSYVPQTIAFLVGGYGCRAALQNGRSADVALACWCSTR
;
A
#
# COMPACT_ATOMS: atom_id res chain seq x y z
N MET A 1 -15.24 18.63 16.98
CA MET A 1 -14.86 17.54 17.92
C MET A 1 -13.41 17.22 17.66
N GLN A 2 -12.54 17.23 18.66
CA GLN A 2 -11.17 16.75 18.49
C GLN A 2 -11.21 15.22 18.26
N PRO A 3 -10.65 14.71 17.17
CA PRO A 3 -10.60 13.26 16.94
C PRO A 3 -9.79 12.62 18.07
N ARG A 4 -10.36 11.56 18.66
CA ARG A 4 -9.72 10.79 19.74
C ARG A 4 -8.43 10.17 19.26
N LYS A 5 -7.44 9.95 20.13
CA LYS A 5 -6.16 9.27 19.82
C LYS A 5 -6.38 7.95 19.06
N GLY A 6 -7.43 7.19 19.39
CA GLY A 6 -7.81 5.96 18.70
C GLY A 6 -8.16 6.13 17.22
N PHE A 7 -8.71 7.28 16.81
CA PHE A 7 -8.99 7.56 15.39
C PHE A 7 -7.70 7.69 14.57
N LEU A 8 -6.65 8.28 15.14
CA LEU A 8 -5.36 8.44 14.50
C LEU A 8 -4.64 7.10 14.32
N VAL A 9 -4.70 6.22 15.34
CA VAL A 9 -4.18 4.84 15.26
C VAL A 9 -4.92 4.05 14.19
N TRP A 10 -6.24 4.18 14.11
CA TRP A 10 -7.05 3.53 13.10
C TRP A 10 -6.72 4.02 11.66
N LEU A 11 -6.54 5.33 11.47
CA LEU A 11 -6.07 5.89 10.19
C LEU A 11 -4.69 5.34 9.81
N GLY A 12 -3.78 5.22 10.79
CA GLY A 12 -2.50 4.56 10.62
C GLY A 12 -2.65 3.10 10.17
N GLY A 13 -3.55 2.34 10.78
CA GLY A 13 -3.87 0.96 10.36
C GLY A 13 -4.37 0.88 8.92
N LEU A 14 -5.29 1.78 8.52
CA LEU A 14 -5.78 1.85 7.13
C LEU A 14 -4.66 2.21 6.14
N SER A 15 -3.74 3.10 6.52
CA SER A 15 -2.65 3.56 5.66
C SER A 15 -1.63 2.47 5.35
N VAL A 16 -1.39 1.53 6.27
CA VAL A 16 -0.42 0.45 6.10
C VAL A 16 -1.03 -0.84 5.56
N LEU A 17 -2.36 -0.98 5.59
CA LEU A 17 -3.04 -2.23 5.17
C LEU A 17 -2.66 -2.66 3.75
N GLY A 18 -2.54 -1.72 2.81
CA GLY A 18 -2.11 -1.99 1.44
C GLY A 18 -0.69 -2.55 1.37
N PHE A 19 0.23 -2.01 2.16
CA PHE A 19 1.61 -2.48 2.24
C PHE A 19 1.68 -3.86 2.92
N LEU A 20 0.92 -4.07 3.99
CA LEU A 20 0.81 -5.41 4.60
C LEU A 20 0.32 -6.43 3.58
N ALA A 21 -0.71 -6.10 2.80
CA ALA A 21 -1.26 -6.97 1.76
C ALA A 21 -0.27 -7.26 0.62
N THR A 22 0.67 -6.33 0.35
CA THR A 22 1.68 -6.45 -0.72
C THR A 22 2.90 -7.20 -0.24
N ASP A 23 3.37 -6.96 1.00
CA ASP A 23 4.73 -7.30 1.39
C ASP A 23 4.80 -8.49 2.37
N MET A 24 3.73 -8.76 3.16
CA MET A 24 3.74 -9.85 4.15
C MET A 24 3.93 -11.24 3.54
N TYR A 25 3.45 -11.47 2.33
CA TYR A 25 3.49 -12.82 1.72
C TYR A 25 4.76 -13.05 0.87
N LEU A 26 5.60 -12.04 0.66
CA LEU A 26 6.83 -12.17 -0.14
C LEU A 26 7.76 -13.28 0.35
N PRO A 27 8.03 -13.45 1.66
CA PRO A 27 8.86 -14.55 2.15
C PRO A 27 8.25 -15.94 1.91
N ALA A 28 6.94 -16.02 1.65
CA ALA A 28 6.22 -17.26 1.42
C ALA A 28 6.21 -17.71 -0.06
N PHE A 29 6.81 -16.95 -0.99
CA PHE A 29 6.76 -17.25 -2.42
C PHE A 29 7.23 -18.66 -2.76
N ALA A 30 8.36 -19.10 -2.18
CA ALA A 30 8.87 -20.45 -2.40
C ALA A 30 7.94 -21.53 -1.83
N ALA A 31 7.43 -21.34 -0.62
CA ALA A 31 6.48 -22.28 -0.01
C ALA A 31 5.17 -22.37 -0.81
N MET A 32 4.66 -21.25 -1.33
CA MET A 32 3.48 -21.23 -2.21
C MET A 32 3.75 -21.92 -3.53
N GLN A 33 4.93 -21.78 -4.10
CA GLN A 33 5.34 -22.45 -5.33
C GLN A 33 5.33 -23.98 -5.15
N GLU A 34 5.89 -24.46 -4.04
CA GLU A 34 5.92 -25.89 -3.72
C GLU A 34 4.52 -26.46 -3.44
N ASP A 35 3.73 -25.77 -2.61
CA ASP A 35 2.39 -26.25 -2.22
C ASP A 35 1.40 -26.26 -3.39
N LEU A 36 1.43 -25.24 -4.24
CA LEU A 36 0.55 -25.12 -5.42
C LEU A 36 1.10 -25.84 -6.66
N GLN A 37 2.29 -26.45 -6.59
CA GLN A 37 2.96 -27.14 -7.71
C GLN A 37 2.97 -26.27 -8.99
N THR A 38 3.34 -25.00 -8.86
CA THR A 38 3.25 -24.00 -9.92
C THR A 38 4.59 -23.35 -10.20
N PRO A 39 4.86 -22.86 -11.42
CA PRO A 39 6.11 -22.18 -11.74
C PRO A 39 6.25 -20.87 -10.93
N ALA A 40 7.49 -20.50 -10.59
CA ALA A 40 7.82 -19.24 -9.93
C ALA A 40 7.23 -18.00 -10.65
N ALA A 41 7.14 -18.07 -11.98
CA ALA A 41 6.52 -17.04 -12.80
C ALA A 41 5.04 -16.79 -12.45
N ALA A 42 4.26 -17.82 -12.11
CA ALA A 42 2.86 -17.67 -11.72
C ALA A 42 2.73 -17.00 -10.33
N ILE A 43 3.62 -17.35 -9.39
CA ILE A 43 3.65 -16.70 -8.09
C ILE A 43 4.05 -15.22 -8.23
N SER A 44 5.10 -14.91 -9.02
CA SER A 44 5.50 -13.52 -9.32
C SER A 44 4.39 -12.74 -10.02
N ALA A 45 3.65 -13.37 -10.94
CA ALA A 45 2.50 -12.76 -11.61
C ALA A 45 1.38 -12.37 -10.61
N SER A 46 1.28 -13.05 -9.47
CA SER A 46 0.29 -12.71 -8.44
C SER A 46 0.52 -11.31 -7.84
N LEU A 47 1.79 -10.93 -7.64
CA LEU A 47 2.14 -9.56 -7.21
C LEU A 47 1.88 -8.55 -8.32
N SER A 48 2.29 -8.86 -9.56
CA SER A 48 2.08 -7.96 -10.69
C SER A 48 0.59 -7.69 -10.94
N LEU A 49 -0.23 -8.73 -10.84
CA LEU A 49 -1.69 -8.62 -10.99
C LEU A 49 -2.34 -7.87 -9.83
N PHE A 50 -1.82 -8.05 -8.61
CA PHE A 50 -2.23 -7.24 -7.47
C PHE A 50 -1.94 -5.76 -7.71
N LEU A 51 -0.73 -5.41 -8.13
CA LEU A 51 -0.35 -4.02 -8.40
C LEU A 51 -1.17 -3.40 -9.54
N ALA A 52 -1.44 -4.17 -10.61
CA ALA A 52 -2.30 -3.74 -11.70
C ALA A 52 -3.75 -3.50 -11.22
N GLY A 53 -4.30 -4.43 -10.44
CA GLY A 53 -5.64 -4.29 -9.84
C GLY A 53 -5.72 -3.08 -8.90
N PHE A 54 -4.68 -2.85 -8.09
CA PHE A 54 -4.59 -1.71 -7.19
C PHE A 54 -4.55 -0.39 -7.97
N ALA A 55 -3.72 -0.29 -9.02
CA ALA A 55 -3.63 0.90 -9.86
C ALA A 55 -4.95 1.21 -10.58
N PHE A 56 -5.60 0.18 -11.13
CA PHE A 56 -6.92 0.33 -11.76
C PHE A 56 -7.98 0.79 -10.74
N ALA A 57 -8.01 0.17 -9.59
CA ALA A 57 -8.98 0.47 -8.53
C ALA A 57 -8.83 1.90 -7.98
N GLN A 58 -7.61 2.47 -7.96
CA GLN A 58 -7.40 3.87 -7.54
C GLN A 58 -8.19 4.86 -8.40
N LEU A 59 -8.30 4.59 -9.70
CA LEU A 59 -9.05 5.46 -10.62
C LEU A 59 -10.57 5.41 -10.34
N LEU A 60 -11.06 4.30 -9.79
CA LEU A 60 -12.48 4.09 -9.49
C LEU A 60 -12.84 4.57 -8.08
N TRP A 61 -12.06 4.21 -7.06
CA TRP A 61 -12.41 4.48 -5.66
C TRP A 61 -12.37 5.97 -5.31
N GLY A 62 -11.51 6.76 -5.95
CA GLY A 62 -11.49 8.22 -5.77
C GLY A 62 -12.86 8.84 -6.05
N PRO A 63 -13.32 8.82 -7.31
CA PRO A 63 -14.64 9.37 -7.70
C PRO A 63 -15.83 8.72 -6.97
N LEU A 64 -15.79 7.40 -6.73
CA LEU A 64 -16.83 6.72 -5.97
C LEU A 64 -16.91 7.24 -4.52
N SER A 65 -15.77 7.42 -3.89
CA SER A 65 -15.68 7.95 -2.52
C SER A 65 -16.17 9.38 -2.40
N ASP A 66 -15.95 10.19 -3.45
CA ASP A 66 -16.47 11.55 -3.52
C ASP A 66 -17.99 11.60 -3.76
N ARG A 67 -18.52 10.64 -4.54
CA ARG A 67 -19.94 10.58 -4.91
C ARG A 67 -20.79 9.94 -3.82
N PHE A 68 -20.40 8.78 -3.33
CA PHE A 68 -21.20 7.96 -2.38
C PHE A 68 -20.81 8.19 -0.92
N GLY A 69 -19.71 8.91 -0.67
CA GLY A 69 -19.18 9.16 0.66
C GLY A 69 -18.11 8.17 1.10
N ARG A 70 -17.30 8.58 2.07
CA ARG A 70 -16.11 7.83 2.53
C ARG A 70 -16.47 6.50 3.19
N LYS A 71 -17.50 6.51 4.05
CA LYS A 71 -17.89 5.34 4.86
C LYS A 71 -18.34 4.14 4.01
N PRO A 72 -19.33 4.24 3.10
CA PRO A 72 -19.80 3.09 2.34
C PRO A 72 -18.72 2.54 1.42
N VAL A 73 -17.91 3.40 0.80
CA VAL A 73 -16.80 2.99 -0.07
C VAL A 73 -15.72 2.26 0.71
N LEU A 74 -15.34 2.77 1.89
CA LEU A 74 -14.36 2.11 2.75
C LEU A 74 -14.86 0.73 3.21
N LEU A 75 -16.11 0.65 3.68
CA LEU A 75 -16.68 -0.62 4.15
C LEU A 75 -16.79 -1.65 3.02
N LEU A 76 -17.23 -1.22 1.83
CA LEU A 76 -17.30 -2.10 0.67
C LEU A 76 -15.90 -2.61 0.27
N GLY A 77 -14.91 -1.73 0.21
CA GLY A 77 -13.55 -2.12 -0.11
C GLY A 77 -12.95 -3.08 0.91
N LEU A 78 -13.10 -2.80 2.21
CA LEU A 78 -12.64 -3.70 3.28
C LEU A 78 -13.38 -5.05 3.23
N ALA A 79 -14.68 -5.09 2.91
CA ALA A 79 -15.43 -6.33 2.75
C ALA A 79 -14.90 -7.15 1.55
N ILE A 80 -14.67 -6.52 0.39
CA ILE A 80 -14.06 -7.18 -0.78
C ILE A 80 -12.68 -7.74 -0.43
N PHE A 81 -11.86 -6.97 0.27
CA PHE A 81 -10.53 -7.41 0.71
C PHE A 81 -10.61 -8.60 1.67
N ALA A 82 -11.51 -8.53 2.66
CA ALA A 82 -11.73 -9.60 3.61
C ALA A 82 -12.17 -10.91 2.93
N VAL A 83 -13.12 -10.84 1.98
CA VAL A 83 -13.56 -12.00 1.18
C VAL A 83 -12.39 -12.55 0.36
N GLY A 84 -11.57 -11.68 -0.26
CA GLY A 84 -10.38 -12.12 -0.98
C GLY A 84 -9.35 -12.81 -0.09
N CYS A 85 -9.13 -12.30 1.14
CA CYS A 85 -8.24 -12.94 2.10
C CYS A 85 -8.79 -14.28 2.61
N LEU A 86 -10.09 -14.34 2.89
CA LEU A 86 -10.76 -15.57 3.30
C LEU A 86 -10.68 -16.63 2.21
N GLY A 87 -10.90 -16.26 0.94
CA GLY A 87 -10.79 -17.17 -0.20
C GLY A 87 -9.40 -17.79 -0.34
N MET A 88 -8.33 -17.07 0.02
CA MET A 88 -6.96 -17.58 -0.04
C MET A 88 -6.70 -18.79 0.86
N LEU A 89 -7.52 -19.02 1.88
CA LEU A 89 -7.38 -20.17 2.79
C LEU A 89 -7.70 -21.52 2.10
N TRP A 90 -8.44 -21.49 1.00
CA TRP A 90 -8.83 -22.68 0.24
C TRP A 90 -8.24 -22.77 -1.16
N VAL A 91 -7.30 -21.87 -1.49
CA VAL A 91 -6.63 -21.90 -2.81
C VAL A 91 -5.85 -23.21 -2.98
N ARG A 92 -6.01 -23.83 -4.15
CA ARG A 92 -5.36 -25.09 -4.55
C ARG A 92 -4.65 -24.99 -5.90
N ASP A 93 -4.81 -23.91 -6.62
CA ASP A 93 -4.22 -23.71 -7.93
C ASP A 93 -3.85 -22.24 -8.19
N ALA A 94 -2.95 -22.04 -9.17
CA ALA A 94 -2.44 -20.71 -9.52
C ALA A 94 -3.52 -19.77 -10.06
N THR A 95 -4.55 -20.28 -10.72
CA THR A 95 -5.59 -19.44 -11.33
C THR A 95 -6.40 -18.74 -10.26
N TRP A 96 -6.86 -19.47 -9.24
CA TRP A 96 -7.58 -18.90 -8.11
C TRP A 96 -6.69 -17.96 -7.28
N LEU A 97 -5.40 -18.31 -7.13
CA LEU A 97 -4.43 -17.40 -6.53
C LEU A 97 -4.44 -16.03 -7.22
N LEU A 98 -4.31 -16.02 -8.55
CA LEU A 98 -4.26 -14.79 -9.35
C LEU A 98 -5.55 -13.99 -9.25
N VAL A 99 -6.71 -14.67 -9.38
CA VAL A 99 -8.03 -14.03 -9.27
C VAL A 99 -8.23 -13.38 -7.90
N LEU A 100 -7.93 -14.11 -6.82
CA LEU A 100 -8.11 -13.59 -5.46
C LEU A 100 -7.12 -12.47 -5.14
N ARG A 101 -5.90 -12.51 -5.67
CA ARG A 101 -4.95 -11.40 -5.53
C ARG A 101 -5.45 -10.12 -6.21
N PHE A 102 -6.08 -10.24 -7.38
CA PHE A 102 -6.73 -9.10 -8.02
C PHE A 102 -7.90 -8.56 -7.19
N VAL A 103 -8.77 -9.44 -6.67
CA VAL A 103 -9.89 -9.07 -5.80
C VAL A 103 -9.40 -8.36 -4.53
N GLN A 104 -8.36 -8.89 -3.88
CA GLN A 104 -7.71 -8.26 -2.73
C GLN A 104 -7.20 -6.86 -3.06
N ALA A 105 -6.54 -6.70 -4.20
CA ALA A 105 -6.00 -5.41 -4.64
C ALA A 105 -7.10 -4.36 -4.80
N VAL A 106 -8.19 -4.73 -5.49
CA VAL A 106 -9.36 -3.86 -5.66
C VAL A 106 -9.93 -3.46 -4.30
N GLY A 107 -10.09 -4.42 -3.39
CA GLY A 107 -10.65 -4.16 -2.07
C GLY A 107 -9.78 -3.24 -1.21
N VAL A 108 -8.50 -3.57 -1.03
CA VAL A 108 -7.60 -2.82 -0.14
C VAL A 108 -7.29 -1.41 -0.64
N CYS A 109 -7.37 -1.19 -1.95
CA CYS A 109 -7.17 0.12 -2.56
C CYS A 109 -8.18 1.16 -2.05
N ALA A 110 -9.41 0.76 -1.73
CA ALA A 110 -10.41 1.65 -1.12
C ALA A 110 -9.91 2.23 0.21
N ALA A 111 -9.25 1.43 1.06
CA ALA A 111 -8.64 1.91 2.30
C ALA A 111 -7.49 2.89 2.01
N ALA A 112 -6.62 2.57 1.05
CA ALA A 112 -5.49 3.40 0.66
C ALA A 112 -5.90 4.79 0.12
N VAL A 113 -6.99 4.86 -0.62
CA VAL A 113 -7.55 6.14 -1.12
C VAL A 113 -8.30 6.89 -0.01
N THR A 114 -9.10 6.17 0.78
CA THR A 114 -10.03 6.80 1.71
C THR A 114 -9.33 7.37 2.94
N TRP A 115 -8.24 6.76 3.47
CA TRP A 115 -7.59 7.27 4.66
C TRP A 115 -7.06 8.69 4.49
N GLN A 116 -6.51 9.02 3.31
CA GLN A 116 -6.02 10.37 2.98
C GLN A 116 -7.17 11.37 2.93
N ALA A 117 -8.27 10.99 2.30
CA ALA A 117 -9.48 11.80 2.25
C ALA A 117 -10.08 12.02 3.65
N LEU A 118 -10.10 11.01 4.51
CA LEU A 118 -10.55 11.13 5.90
C LEU A 118 -9.69 12.11 6.69
N VAL A 119 -8.37 12.14 6.49
CA VAL A 119 -7.49 13.12 7.13
C VAL A 119 -7.91 14.54 6.74
N THR A 120 -8.15 14.80 5.46
CA THR A 120 -8.55 16.13 4.98
C THR A 120 -9.96 16.52 5.37
N ASP A 121 -10.86 15.55 5.52
CA ASP A 121 -12.27 15.79 5.86
C ASP A 121 -12.46 16.03 7.37
N TYR A 122 -11.71 15.31 8.23
CA TYR A 122 -11.88 15.36 9.69
C TYR A 122 -10.94 16.33 10.41
N TYR A 123 -9.82 16.72 9.78
CA TYR A 123 -8.87 17.64 10.38
C TYR A 123 -8.86 18.99 9.65
N PRO A 124 -8.74 20.11 10.37
CA PRO A 124 -8.61 21.41 9.74
C PRO A 124 -7.28 21.54 9.01
N ALA A 125 -7.23 22.37 7.96
CA ALA A 125 -6.08 22.51 7.06
C ALA A 125 -4.73 22.75 7.78
N ASN A 126 -4.75 23.53 8.87
CA ASN A 126 -3.56 23.82 9.69
C ASN A 126 -3.01 22.60 10.45
N ARG A 127 -3.79 21.53 10.64
CA ARG A 127 -3.38 20.29 11.33
C ARG A 127 -3.15 19.11 10.38
N THR A 128 -3.69 19.17 9.18
CA THR A 128 -3.60 18.09 8.19
C THR A 128 -2.16 17.66 7.93
N ASN A 129 -1.25 18.61 7.70
CA ASN A 129 0.17 18.32 7.48
C ASN A 129 0.82 17.62 8.69
N ARG A 130 0.43 17.99 9.91
CA ARG A 130 0.94 17.34 11.13
C ARG A 130 0.46 15.90 11.26
N ILE A 131 -0.79 15.63 10.87
CA ILE A 131 -1.35 14.28 10.88
C ILE A 131 -0.64 13.41 9.85
N PHE A 132 -0.46 13.89 8.61
CA PHE A 132 0.33 13.17 7.61
C PHE A 132 1.76 12.92 8.09
N ALA A 133 2.43 13.92 8.67
CA ALA A 133 3.77 13.75 9.24
C ALA A 133 3.83 12.70 10.38
N THR A 134 2.72 12.44 11.06
CA THR A 134 2.63 11.41 12.11
C THR A 134 2.41 10.01 11.52
N ILE A 135 1.64 9.90 10.43
CA ILE A 135 1.31 8.61 9.80
C ILE A 135 2.41 8.15 8.83
N MET A 136 3.04 9.07 8.08
CA MET A 136 4.03 8.75 7.06
C MET A 136 5.24 7.90 7.54
N PRO A 137 5.79 8.09 8.75
CA PRO A 137 6.84 7.19 9.26
C PRO A 137 6.36 5.74 9.38
N LEU A 138 5.09 5.52 9.77
CA LEU A 138 4.51 4.17 9.85
C LEU A 138 4.39 3.55 8.46
N VAL A 139 3.94 4.32 7.48
CA VAL A 139 3.91 3.90 6.07
C VAL A 139 5.32 3.58 5.56
N GLY A 140 6.30 4.43 5.87
CA GLY A 140 7.70 4.22 5.47
C GLY A 140 8.36 3.00 6.13
N LEU A 141 7.90 2.59 7.32
CA LEU A 141 8.40 1.41 8.03
C LEU A 141 7.73 0.11 7.56
N SER A 142 6.55 0.19 6.95
CA SER A 142 5.76 -1.00 6.60
C SER A 142 6.47 -1.97 5.66
N PRO A 143 7.28 -1.54 4.64
CA PRO A 143 8.03 -2.47 3.79
C PRO A 143 9.09 -3.30 4.52
N ALA A 144 9.56 -2.87 5.70
CA ALA A 144 10.42 -3.69 6.54
C ALA A 144 9.64 -4.58 7.48
N LEU A 145 8.61 -4.03 8.13
CA LEU A 145 7.86 -4.74 9.16
C LEU A 145 6.94 -5.81 8.58
N ALA A 146 6.36 -5.59 7.39
CA ALA A 146 5.44 -6.54 6.77
C ALA A 146 6.12 -7.87 6.39
N PRO A 147 7.27 -7.90 5.67
CA PRO A 147 7.97 -9.16 5.40
C PRO A 147 8.50 -9.85 6.66
N LEU A 148 8.93 -9.09 7.68
CA LEU A 148 9.35 -9.65 8.96
C LEU A 148 8.20 -10.36 9.67
N LEU A 149 7.02 -9.74 9.70
CA LEU A 149 5.82 -10.36 10.25
C LEU A 149 5.43 -11.59 9.43
N GLY A 150 5.48 -11.49 8.10
CA GLY A 150 5.20 -12.60 7.20
C GLY A 150 6.14 -13.78 7.39
N SER A 151 7.44 -13.54 7.52
CA SER A 151 8.43 -14.58 7.76
C SER A 151 8.27 -15.23 9.14
N TRP A 152 7.91 -14.45 10.16
CA TRP A 152 7.61 -14.99 11.49
C TRP A 152 6.38 -15.90 11.48
N ILE A 153 5.32 -15.49 10.78
CA ILE A 153 4.11 -16.33 10.61
C ILE A 153 4.47 -17.63 9.88
N LEU A 154 5.21 -17.53 8.77
CA LEU A 154 5.63 -18.69 7.98
C LEU A 154 6.53 -19.66 8.75
N ALA A 155 7.32 -19.16 9.70
CA ALA A 155 8.16 -20.01 10.55
C ALA A 155 7.38 -20.87 11.55
N HIS A 156 6.12 -20.51 11.87
CA HIS A 156 5.30 -21.17 12.88
C HIS A 156 4.01 -21.78 12.30
N PHE A 157 3.59 -21.36 11.11
CA PHE A 157 2.35 -21.71 10.47
C PHE A 157 2.53 -21.82 8.95
N ASP A 158 1.52 -22.28 8.25
CA ASP A 158 1.51 -22.33 6.79
C ASP A 158 1.34 -20.92 6.17
N TRP A 159 1.64 -20.79 4.86
CA TRP A 159 1.52 -19.53 4.14
C TRP A 159 0.08 -18.96 4.15
N GLN A 160 -0.94 -19.80 4.24
CA GLN A 160 -2.35 -19.42 4.37
C GLN A 160 -2.60 -18.57 5.63
N ALA A 161 -1.85 -18.80 6.71
CA ALA A 161 -1.97 -18.04 7.96
C ALA A 161 -1.64 -16.55 7.80
N ILE A 162 -0.84 -16.19 6.78
CA ILE A 162 -0.58 -14.78 6.43
C ILE A 162 -1.89 -14.10 5.99
N PHE A 163 -2.68 -14.78 5.15
CA PHE A 163 -3.96 -14.25 4.66
C PHE A 163 -5.04 -14.28 5.75
N ALA A 164 -5.01 -15.28 6.63
CA ALA A 164 -5.87 -15.30 7.82
C ALA A 164 -5.57 -14.11 8.76
N THR A 165 -4.30 -13.76 8.93
CA THR A 165 -3.88 -12.58 9.70
C THR A 165 -4.35 -11.28 9.05
N LEU A 166 -4.21 -11.14 7.72
CA LEU A 166 -4.72 -9.98 6.97
C LEU A 166 -6.25 -9.88 7.08
N PHE A 167 -6.95 -11.01 7.02
CA PHE A 167 -8.40 -11.06 7.25
C PHE A 167 -8.77 -10.55 8.64
N ALA A 168 -8.10 -11.04 9.69
CA ALA A 168 -8.35 -10.61 11.07
C ALA A 168 -8.07 -9.11 11.26
N ILE A 169 -6.95 -8.58 10.73
CA ILE A 169 -6.63 -7.15 10.76
C ILE A 169 -7.74 -6.34 10.07
N THR A 170 -8.22 -6.82 8.92
CA THR A 170 -9.29 -6.13 8.17
C THR A 170 -10.57 -6.06 8.96
N LEU A 171 -10.99 -7.14 9.63
CA LEU A 171 -12.17 -7.14 10.50
C LEU A 171 -12.03 -6.13 11.64
N VAL A 172 -10.86 -6.08 12.28
CA VAL A 172 -10.58 -5.09 13.34
C VAL A 172 -10.69 -3.66 12.78
N LEU A 173 -10.17 -3.39 11.59
CA LEU A 173 -10.26 -2.08 10.95
C LEU A 173 -11.67 -1.72 10.49
N MET A 174 -12.52 -2.70 10.21
CA MET A 174 -13.93 -2.46 9.87
C MET A 174 -14.76 -1.94 11.06
N ILE A 175 -14.43 -2.34 12.29
CA ILE A 175 -15.21 -1.97 13.47
C ILE A 175 -15.34 -0.43 13.62
N PRO A 176 -14.25 0.35 13.64
CA PRO A 176 -14.37 1.80 13.69
C PRO A 176 -15.00 2.41 12.43
N ALA A 177 -14.84 1.76 11.25
CA ALA A 177 -15.45 2.23 10.03
C ALA A 177 -16.99 2.27 10.11
N PHE A 178 -17.62 1.33 10.81
CA PHE A 178 -19.07 1.35 11.06
C PHE A 178 -19.52 2.56 11.88
N THR A 179 -18.67 3.06 12.76
CA THR A 179 -18.97 4.21 13.63
C THR A 179 -18.70 5.56 12.97
N LEU A 180 -18.09 5.58 11.75
CA LEU A 180 -17.89 6.82 11.01
C LEU A 180 -19.21 7.53 10.78
N LYS A 181 -19.27 8.80 11.17
CA LYS A 181 -20.36 9.68 10.76
C LYS A 181 -20.18 10.04 9.29
N ALA A 182 -21.29 10.19 8.57
CA ALA A 182 -21.22 10.75 7.22
C ALA A 182 -20.54 12.12 7.32
N ALA A 183 -19.33 12.24 6.76
CA ALA A 183 -18.66 13.52 6.68
C ALA A 183 -19.54 14.43 5.81
N HIS A 184 -19.87 15.63 6.31
CA HIS A 184 -20.52 16.65 5.48
C HIS A 184 -19.59 16.91 4.30
N LYS A 185 -20.13 16.72 3.09
CA LYS A 185 -19.46 17.09 1.85
C LYS A 185 -19.02 18.55 1.99
N LYS A 186 -17.72 18.81 2.12
CA LYS A 186 -17.21 20.17 2.02
C LYS A 186 -17.64 20.67 0.64
N GLU A 187 -18.51 21.69 0.61
CA GLU A 187 -18.86 22.34 -0.63
C GLU A 187 -17.56 22.83 -1.28
N THR A 188 -17.24 22.26 -2.41
CA THR A 188 -16.14 22.76 -3.24
C THR A 188 -16.57 24.15 -3.69
N PRO A 189 -15.74 25.20 -3.47
CA PRO A 189 -16.09 26.53 -3.96
C PRO A 189 -16.45 26.45 -5.45
N ALA A 190 -17.55 27.08 -5.83
CA ALA A 190 -18.13 27.03 -7.18
C ALA A 190 -17.19 27.53 -8.31
N ASP A 191 -16.06 28.17 -7.95
CA ASP A 191 -15.11 28.81 -8.87
C ASP A 191 -13.91 27.93 -9.27
N THR A 192 -13.80 26.69 -8.82
CA THR A 192 -12.72 25.81 -9.30
C THR A 192 -13.15 25.09 -10.56
N THR A 193 -12.65 25.54 -11.72
CA THR A 193 -12.75 24.80 -12.98
C THR A 193 -12.26 23.38 -12.77
N PRO A 194 -13.06 22.33 -13.10
CA PRO A 194 -12.64 20.95 -12.88
C PRO A 194 -11.39 20.67 -13.74
N VAL A 195 -10.27 20.41 -13.07
CA VAL A 195 -9.03 20.05 -13.76
C VAL A 195 -9.23 18.66 -14.36
N THR A 196 -9.34 18.62 -15.68
CA THR A 196 -9.55 17.38 -16.43
C THR A 196 -8.22 16.59 -16.49
N PHE A 197 -8.27 15.27 -16.37
CA PHE A 197 -7.09 14.40 -16.49
C PHE A 197 -6.28 14.68 -17.77
N THR A 198 -6.94 14.98 -18.88
CA THR A 198 -6.29 15.34 -20.15
C THR A 198 -5.46 16.61 -20.05
N SER A 199 -5.90 17.63 -19.29
CA SER A 199 -5.15 18.87 -19.11
C SER A 199 -3.89 18.67 -18.26
N LEU A 200 -3.95 17.79 -17.25
CA LEU A 200 -2.77 17.40 -16.44
C LEU A 200 -1.74 16.65 -17.29
N LEU A 201 -2.19 15.67 -18.08
CA LEU A 201 -1.32 14.89 -18.97
C LEU A 201 -0.70 15.73 -20.09
N SER A 202 -1.26 16.87 -20.46
CA SER A 202 -0.66 17.79 -21.45
C SER A 202 0.56 18.55 -20.91
N THR A 203 0.70 18.68 -19.58
CA THR A 203 1.77 19.44 -18.94
C THR A 203 3.09 18.65 -18.94
N LYS A 204 4.16 19.19 -19.59
CA LYS A 204 5.48 18.53 -19.69
C LYS A 204 6.09 18.19 -18.32
N ALA A 205 6.03 19.10 -17.37
CA ALA A 205 6.55 18.88 -16.02
C ALA A 205 5.81 17.72 -15.30
N TYR A 206 4.48 17.63 -15.44
CA TYR A 206 3.69 16.55 -14.85
C TYR A 206 4.10 15.19 -15.44
N ARG A 207 4.20 15.10 -16.78
CA ARG A 207 4.64 13.87 -17.46
C ARG A 207 6.05 13.44 -17.05
N GLY A 208 6.99 14.40 -16.95
CA GLY A 208 8.35 14.13 -16.51
C GLY A 208 8.38 13.51 -15.08
N ASN A 209 7.68 14.12 -14.15
CA ASN A 209 7.60 13.62 -12.77
C ASN A 209 6.93 12.24 -12.69
N VAL A 210 5.86 12.02 -13.46
CA VAL A 210 5.18 10.70 -13.51
C VAL A 210 6.11 9.63 -14.08
N LEU A 211 6.87 9.92 -15.15
CA LEU A 211 7.81 8.96 -15.73
C LEU A 211 8.95 8.61 -14.77
N ILE A 212 9.53 9.60 -14.07
CA ILE A 212 10.57 9.36 -13.07
C ILE A 212 10.01 8.47 -11.96
N TYR A 213 8.84 8.82 -11.41
CA TYR A 213 8.20 8.03 -10.36
C TYR A 213 7.89 6.60 -10.82
N ALA A 214 7.37 6.43 -12.04
CA ALA A 214 7.06 5.13 -12.62
C ALA A 214 8.32 4.28 -12.80
N ALA A 215 9.41 4.84 -13.32
CA ALA A 215 10.68 4.13 -13.50
C ALA A 215 11.27 3.66 -12.16
N CYS A 216 11.29 4.55 -11.16
CA CYS A 216 11.77 4.22 -9.82
C CYS A 216 10.90 3.14 -9.16
N SER A 217 9.57 3.25 -9.28
CA SER A 217 8.64 2.26 -8.74
C SER A 217 8.77 0.91 -9.45
N ALA A 218 8.92 0.91 -10.79
CA ALA A 218 9.13 -0.31 -11.54
C ALA A 218 10.40 -1.06 -11.10
N SER A 219 11.52 -0.36 -10.91
CA SER A 219 12.75 -0.95 -10.40
C SER A 219 12.59 -1.53 -8.99
N PHE A 220 11.91 -0.80 -8.11
CA PHE A 220 11.61 -1.25 -6.75
C PHE A 220 10.77 -2.53 -6.75
N PHE A 221 9.66 -2.55 -7.48
CA PHE A 221 8.79 -3.72 -7.52
C PHE A 221 9.38 -4.90 -8.29
N ALA A 222 10.25 -4.67 -9.28
CA ALA A 222 10.99 -5.74 -9.95
C ALA A 222 11.92 -6.47 -8.96
N TRP A 223 12.66 -5.72 -8.12
CA TRP A 223 13.45 -6.29 -7.04
C TRP A 223 12.57 -7.01 -6.01
N LEU A 224 11.49 -6.39 -5.58
CA LEU A 224 10.57 -6.96 -4.58
C LEU A 224 9.98 -8.30 -5.04
N THR A 225 9.68 -8.41 -6.34
CA THR A 225 9.10 -9.63 -6.94
C THR A 225 10.15 -10.74 -7.15
N GLY A 226 11.36 -10.38 -7.57
CA GLY A 226 12.40 -11.34 -7.91
C GLY A 226 13.25 -11.79 -6.74
N SER A 227 13.51 -10.91 -5.76
CA SER A 227 14.42 -11.17 -4.67
C SER A 227 14.05 -12.40 -3.80
N PRO A 228 12.78 -12.72 -3.49
CA PRO A 228 12.46 -13.91 -2.71
C PRO A 228 12.95 -15.21 -3.34
N PHE A 229 12.81 -15.34 -4.66
CA PHE A 229 13.27 -16.53 -5.39
C PHE A 229 14.79 -16.59 -5.46
N ILE A 230 15.45 -15.48 -5.81
CA ILE A 230 16.90 -15.40 -5.90
C ILE A 230 17.54 -15.76 -4.54
N LEU A 231 17.04 -15.20 -3.45
CA LEU A 231 17.56 -15.45 -2.12
C LEU A 231 17.25 -16.88 -1.65
N HIS A 232 16.08 -17.41 -1.99
CA HIS A 232 15.74 -18.83 -1.70
C HIS A 232 16.68 -19.79 -2.44
N ASP A 233 16.93 -19.57 -3.74
CA ASP A 233 17.85 -20.38 -4.55
C ASP A 233 19.30 -20.31 -4.04
N MET A 234 19.67 -19.20 -3.40
CA MET A 234 20.95 -19.04 -2.71
C MET A 234 20.99 -19.75 -1.34
N GLY A 235 19.90 -20.39 -0.91
CA GLY A 235 19.80 -21.13 0.35
C GLY A 235 19.44 -20.30 1.58
N TYR A 236 18.97 -19.06 1.42
CA TYR A 236 18.55 -18.23 2.55
C TYR A 236 17.19 -18.69 3.08
N SER A 237 17.05 -18.69 4.42
CA SER A 237 15.78 -18.99 5.08
C SER A 237 14.74 -17.87 4.88
N PRO A 238 13.42 -18.15 5.01
CA PRO A 238 12.39 -17.13 4.94
C PRO A 238 12.61 -15.96 5.91
N ALA A 239 13.15 -16.22 7.09
CA ALA A 239 13.50 -15.19 8.06
C ALA A 239 14.63 -14.27 7.54
N ALA A 240 15.66 -14.82 6.90
CA ALA A 240 16.74 -14.06 6.29
C ALA A 240 16.25 -13.24 5.10
N ILE A 241 15.32 -13.78 4.30
CA ILE A 241 14.65 -13.06 3.21
C ILE A 241 13.87 -11.87 3.77
N GLY A 242 13.08 -12.07 4.83
CA GLY A 242 12.36 -10.97 5.50
C GLY A 242 13.30 -9.87 6.01
N LEU A 243 14.44 -10.25 6.63
CA LEU A 243 15.46 -9.32 7.11
C LEU A 243 16.15 -8.52 5.99
N SER A 244 16.24 -9.06 4.79
CA SER A 244 16.89 -8.39 3.65
C SER A 244 16.19 -7.09 3.22
N TYR A 245 14.91 -6.91 3.56
CA TYR A 245 14.15 -5.70 3.26
C TYR A 245 14.40 -4.55 4.28
N VAL A 246 14.98 -4.83 5.44
CA VAL A 246 15.29 -3.81 6.46
C VAL A 246 16.27 -2.75 5.97
N PRO A 247 17.44 -3.10 5.39
CA PRO A 247 18.37 -2.11 4.84
C PRO A 247 17.73 -1.21 3.77
N GLN A 248 16.89 -1.79 2.93
CA GLN A 248 16.17 -1.06 1.89
C GLN A 248 15.21 -0.01 2.49
N THR A 249 14.50 -0.37 3.55
CA THR A 249 13.61 0.56 4.27
C THR A 249 14.40 1.66 4.96
N ILE A 250 15.55 1.34 5.57
CA ILE A 250 16.44 2.35 6.17
C ILE A 250 16.92 3.33 5.10
N ALA A 251 17.38 2.83 3.95
CA ALA A 251 17.80 3.67 2.83
C ALA A 251 16.67 4.59 2.33
N PHE A 252 15.45 4.09 2.24
CA PHE A 252 14.27 4.87 1.87
C PHE A 252 13.98 6.00 2.89
N LEU A 253 14.04 5.70 4.18
CA LEU A 253 13.84 6.69 5.24
C LEU A 253 14.95 7.75 5.22
N VAL A 254 16.21 7.34 5.14
CA VAL A 254 17.36 8.25 5.06
C VAL A 254 17.26 9.15 3.84
N GLY A 255 16.89 8.60 2.67
CA GLY A 255 16.68 9.36 1.45
C GLY A 255 15.54 10.37 1.59
N GLY A 256 14.41 9.97 2.16
CA GLY A 256 13.25 10.83 2.38
C GLY A 256 13.55 11.99 3.34
N TYR A 257 14.18 11.72 4.47
CA TYR A 257 14.58 12.77 5.42
C TYR A 257 15.70 13.66 4.88
N GLY A 258 16.66 13.09 4.15
CA GLY A 258 17.73 13.83 3.48
C GLY A 258 17.20 14.79 2.42
N CYS A 259 16.26 14.34 1.60
CA CYS A 259 15.57 15.18 0.63
C CYS A 259 14.81 16.35 1.30
N ARG A 260 14.10 16.08 2.39
CA ARG A 260 13.40 17.12 3.17
C ARG A 260 14.37 18.15 3.74
N ALA A 261 15.49 17.71 4.31
CA ALA A 261 16.52 18.60 4.85
C ALA A 261 17.17 19.47 3.75
N ALA A 262 17.43 18.89 2.57
CA ALA A 262 17.96 19.60 1.42
C ALA A 262 17.01 20.70 0.92
N LEU A 263 15.71 20.43 0.84
CA LEU A 263 14.68 21.40 0.46
C LEU A 263 14.54 22.54 1.49
N GLN A 264 14.62 22.23 2.78
CA GLN A 264 14.57 23.24 3.85
C GLN A 264 15.77 24.20 3.83
N ASN A 265 16.91 23.73 3.34
CA ASN A 265 18.15 24.53 3.22
C ASN A 265 18.25 25.31 1.88
N GLY A 266 17.13 25.52 1.18
CA GLY A 266 17.08 26.33 -0.05
C GLY A 266 17.74 25.69 -1.28
N ARG A 267 18.06 24.39 -1.23
CA ARG A 267 18.53 23.64 -2.41
C ARG A 267 17.36 23.40 -3.36
N SER A 268 17.62 23.54 -4.66
CA SER A 268 16.60 23.42 -5.68
C SER A 268 15.95 22.01 -5.67
N ALA A 269 14.69 21.95 -6.09
CA ALA A 269 13.96 20.69 -6.21
C ALA A 269 14.70 19.65 -7.05
N ASP A 270 15.52 20.07 -8.02
CA ASP A 270 16.33 19.21 -8.88
C ASP A 270 17.43 18.46 -8.10
N VAL A 271 18.05 19.13 -7.12
CA VAL A 271 19.06 18.49 -6.24
C VAL A 271 18.39 17.50 -5.29
N ALA A 272 17.20 17.83 -4.79
CA ALA A 272 16.42 16.95 -3.94
C ALA A 272 15.96 15.68 -4.70
N LEU A 273 15.57 15.80 -5.96
CA LEU A 273 15.25 14.70 -6.85
C LEU A 273 16.48 13.81 -7.15
N ALA A 274 17.65 14.42 -7.40
CA ALA A 274 18.89 13.67 -7.62
C ALA A 274 19.33 12.90 -6.36
N CYS A 275 19.23 13.51 -5.17
CA CYS A 275 19.48 12.82 -3.90
C CYS A 275 18.50 11.66 -3.68
N TRP A 276 17.23 11.81 -4.04
CA TRP A 276 16.22 10.76 -3.91
C TRP A 276 16.46 9.59 -4.87
N CYS A 277 16.92 9.87 -6.10
CA CYS A 277 17.27 8.84 -7.08
C CYS A 277 18.60 8.13 -6.76
N SER A 278 19.56 8.81 -6.10
CA SER A 278 20.87 8.21 -5.77
C SER A 278 20.83 7.29 -4.53
N THR A 279 19.75 7.33 -3.73
CA THR A 279 19.57 6.50 -2.53
C THR A 279 18.71 5.25 -2.81
N ARG A 280 18.33 5.01 -4.05
CA ARG A 280 17.70 3.79 -4.53
C ARG A 280 18.63 3.03 -5.46
#